data_248d4f84e4a5d90003fbe0f5a0cfae50
#
_entry.id   248d4f84e4a5d90003fbe0f5a0cfae50
#
_cell.length_a   1.000
_cell.length_b   1.000
_cell.length_c   1.000
_cell.angle_alpha   90.00
_cell.angle_beta   90.00
_cell.angle_gamma   90.00
#
_symmetry.space_group_name_H-M   'P 1'
#
loop_
_entity.id
_entity.type
_entity.pdbx_description
1 polymer ?
#
loop_
_entity_poly.entity_id
_entity_poly.type
_entity_poly.pdbx_seq_one_letter_code
_entity_poly.pdbx_strand_id
1 'polypeptide(L)' 'MCSSDLRKALQEEAVSIILCHNHPSGNLRPSSADQEITQKIRNAAQWLDIRVLDHIIVSDQGYFSFADEGIL' A
#
# COMPACT_ATOMS: atom_id res chain seq x y z
N MET A 1 -1.88 6.39 -6.63
CA MET A 1 -0.49 6.05 -6.89
C MET A 1 0.02 6.79 -8.10
N CYS A 2 1.25 7.24 -8.05
CA CYS A 2 1.83 8.06 -9.10
C CYS A 2 2.71 7.24 -10.04
N SER A 3 2.33 7.14 -11.30
CA SER A 3 3.10 6.40 -12.28
C SER A 3 4.45 7.06 -12.55
N SER A 4 4.56 8.37 -12.39
CA SER A 4 5.82 9.07 -12.54
C SER A 4 6.84 8.64 -11.49
N ASP A 5 6.39 8.41 -10.26
CA ASP A 5 7.27 7.93 -9.19
C ASP A 5 7.77 6.52 -9.49
N LEU A 6 6.90 5.70 -10.03
CA LEU A 6 7.26 4.34 -10.41
C LEU A 6 8.32 4.33 -11.49
N ARG A 7 8.18 5.19 -12.48
CA ARG A 7 9.16 5.30 -13.57
C ARG A 7 10.53 5.72 -13.03
N LYS A 8 10.55 6.71 -12.15
CA LYS A 8 11.78 7.20 -11.57
C LYS A 8 12.48 6.10 -10.76
N ALA A 9 11.70 5.37 -9.98
CA ALA A 9 12.25 4.29 -9.18
C ALA A 9 12.86 3.19 -10.04
N LEU A 10 12.24 2.88 -11.17
CA LEU A 10 12.80 1.90 -12.09
C LEU A 10 14.16 2.34 -12.64
N GLN A 11 14.30 3.63 -12.94
CA GLN A 11 15.57 4.16 -13.44
C GLN A 11 16.66 4.11 -12.38
N GLU A 12 16.30 4.17 -11.13
CA GLU A 12 17.23 4.13 -10.02
C GLU A 12 17.42 2.71 -9.47
N GLU A 13 16.89 1.73 -10.16
CA GLU A 13 16.95 0.33 -9.75
C GLU A 13 16.25 0.04 -8.43
N ALA A 14 15.44 0.99 -7.96
CA ALA A 14 14.68 0.84 -6.73
C ALA A 14 13.27 1.31 -6.98
N VAL A 15 12.31 0.39 -6.86
CA VAL A 15 10.91 0.70 -7.03
C VAL A 15 10.23 0.66 -5.67
N SER A 16 9.58 1.74 -5.30
CA SER A 16 8.80 1.82 -4.07
C SER A 16 7.41 2.30 -4.41
N ILE A 17 6.41 1.68 -3.79
CA ILE A 17 5.01 2.03 -4.02
C ILE A 17 4.29 2.20 -2.70
N ILE A 18 3.22 2.99 -2.73
CA ILE A 18 2.29 3.12 -1.61
C ILE A 18 0.92 2.78 -2.15
N LEU A 19 0.24 1.86 -1.48
CA LEU A 19 -1.10 1.46 -1.85
C LEU A 19 -2.11 2.39 -1.17
N CYS A 20 -3.16 2.75 -1.89
CA CYS A 20 -4.25 3.55 -1.35
C CYS A 20 -5.57 2.85 -1.58
N HIS A 21 -6.42 2.88 -0.58
CA HIS A 21 -7.70 2.20 -0.62
C HIS A 21 -8.75 3.10 0.03
N ASN A 22 -9.88 3.27 -0.62
CA ASN A 22 -10.97 4.10 -0.11
C ASN A 22 -12.04 3.22 0.53
N HIS A 23 -12.38 3.53 1.80
CA HIS A 23 -13.48 2.86 2.52
C HIS A 23 -14.64 3.84 2.67
N PRO A 24 -15.61 3.82 1.75
CA PRO A 24 -16.71 4.79 1.81
C PRO A 24 -17.61 4.63 3.02
N SER A 25 -17.57 3.49 3.69
CA SER A 25 -18.35 3.27 4.91
C SER A 25 -17.83 4.06 6.12
N GLY A 26 -16.66 4.65 6.02
CA GLY A 26 -16.05 5.38 7.13
C GLY A 26 -15.29 4.50 8.10
N ASN A 27 -15.35 3.18 7.94
CA ASN A 27 -14.62 2.26 8.80
C ASN A 27 -13.16 2.19 8.34
N LEU A 28 -12.24 2.65 9.18
CA LEU A 28 -10.83 2.69 8.84
C LEU A 28 -10.10 1.40 9.15
N ARG A 29 -10.72 0.48 9.84
CA ARG A 29 -10.08 -0.80 10.15
C ARG A 29 -9.94 -1.64 8.88
N PRO A 30 -8.76 -2.19 8.63
CA PRO A 30 -8.60 -3.10 7.49
C PRO A 30 -9.38 -4.38 7.75
N SER A 31 -10.10 -4.84 6.72
CA SER A 31 -10.77 -6.13 6.78
C SER A 31 -9.73 -7.24 6.62
N SER A 32 -10.15 -8.48 6.89
CA SER A 32 -9.28 -9.63 6.63
C SER A 32 -8.89 -9.68 5.16
N ALA A 33 -9.81 -9.36 4.28
CA ALA A 33 -9.55 -9.33 2.85
C ALA A 33 -8.49 -8.27 2.50
N ASP A 34 -8.56 -7.10 3.14
CA ASP A 34 -7.58 -6.04 2.91
C ASP A 34 -6.18 -6.50 3.31
N GLN A 35 -6.06 -7.13 4.46
CA GLN A 35 -4.79 -7.62 4.95
C GLN A 35 -4.24 -8.73 4.06
N GLU A 36 -5.11 -9.61 3.61
CA GLU A 36 -4.73 -10.70 2.72
C GLU A 36 -4.22 -10.18 1.39
N ILE A 37 -4.93 -9.22 0.79
CA ILE A 37 -4.52 -8.62 -0.47
C ILE A 37 -3.18 -7.91 -0.31
N THR A 38 -3.01 -7.17 0.79
CA THR A 38 -1.76 -6.48 1.05
C THR A 38 -0.60 -7.46 1.15
N GLN A 39 -0.80 -8.59 1.82
CA GLN A 39 0.22 -9.60 1.95
C GLN A 39 0.58 -10.21 0.60
N LYS A 40 -0.42 -10.48 -0.22
CA LYS A 40 -0.20 -11.02 -1.56
C LYS A 40 0.57 -10.03 -2.43
N ILE A 41 0.22 -8.76 -2.36
CA ILE A 41 0.90 -7.73 -3.13
C ILE A 41 2.34 -7.60 -2.68
N ARG A 42 2.60 -7.63 -1.37
CA ARG A 42 3.97 -7.58 -0.86
C ARG A 42 4.79 -8.75 -1.36
N ASN A 43 4.22 -9.95 -1.32
CA ASN A 43 4.93 -11.14 -1.78
C ASN A 43 5.24 -11.07 -3.28
N ALA A 44 4.26 -10.63 -4.07
CA ALA A 44 4.46 -10.48 -5.52
C ALA A 44 5.49 -9.38 -5.80
N ALA A 45 5.45 -8.30 -5.06
CA ALA A 45 6.36 -7.18 -5.26
C ALA A 45 7.82 -7.58 -5.02
N GLN A 46 8.07 -8.47 -4.07
CA GLN A 46 9.42 -8.95 -3.80
C GLN A 46 10.04 -9.62 -5.02
N TRP A 47 9.25 -10.35 -5.78
CA TRP A 47 9.72 -11.00 -7.00
C TRP A 47 10.11 -10.00 -8.09
N LEU A 48 9.58 -8.78 -8.01
CA LEU A 48 9.84 -7.74 -8.99
C LEU A 48 10.77 -6.66 -8.45
N ASP A 49 11.39 -6.90 -7.29
CA ASP A 49 12.24 -5.92 -6.60
C ASP A 49 11.51 -4.62 -6.31
N ILE A 50 10.23 -4.73 -6.01
CA ILE A 50 9.38 -3.59 -5.64
C ILE A 50 9.18 -3.61 -4.13
N ARG A 51 9.36 -2.45 -3.51
CA ARG A 51 9.13 -2.29 -2.08
C ARG A 51 7.78 -1.63 -1.83
N VAL A 52 6.94 -2.29 -1.07
CA VAL A 52 5.67 -1.69 -0.63
C VAL A 52 5.93 -0.94 0.67
N LEU A 53 5.89 0.38 0.61
CA LEU A 53 6.21 1.22 1.75
C LEU A 53 5.05 1.35 2.72
N ASP A 54 3.83 1.37 2.21
CA ASP A 54 2.65 1.52 3.05
C ASP A 54 1.41 1.10 2.27
N HIS A 55 0.35 0.87 3.02
CA HIS A 55 -0.99 0.71 2.49
C HIS A 55 -1.88 1.62 3.32
N ILE A 56 -2.50 2.61 2.69
CA ILE A 56 -3.28 3.62 3.39
C ILE A 56 -4.75 3.46 3.03
N ILE A 57 -5.57 3.34 4.04
CA ILE A 57 -7.02 3.31 3.90
C ILE A 57 -7.53 4.71 4.23
N VAL A 58 -8.30 5.29 3.32
CA VAL A 58 -8.80 6.66 3.45
C VAL A 58 -10.31 6.64 3.55
N SER A 59 -10.86 7.48 4.41
CA SER A 59 -12.30 7.67 4.52
C SER A 59 -12.58 9.11 4.96
N ASP A 60 -13.87 9.45 5.08
CA ASP A 60 -14.29 10.76 5.58
C ASP A 60 -13.82 11.00 7.02
N GLN A 61 -13.57 9.94 7.76
CA GLN A 61 -13.20 10.01 9.16
C GLN A 61 -11.69 10.13 9.37
N GLY A 62 -10.90 10.03 8.31
CA GLY A 62 -9.46 10.12 8.41
C GLY A 62 -8.77 9.05 7.57
N TYR A 63 -7.66 8.53 8.07
CA TYR A 63 -6.92 7.51 7.36
C TYR A 63 -6.32 6.49 8.32
N PHE A 64 -5.98 5.33 7.78
CA PHE A 64 -5.31 4.26 8.51
C PHE A 64 -4.07 3.85 7.70
N SER A 65 -2.91 3.85 8.35
CA SER A 65 -1.65 3.46 7.72
C SER A 65 -1.19 2.11 8.27
N PHE A 66 -1.03 1.13 7.39
CA PHE A 66 -0.56 -0.19 7.79
C PHE A 66 0.84 -0.12 8.40
N ALA A 67 1.71 0.72 7.85
CA ALA A 67 3.06 0.86 8.35
C ALA A 67 3.07 1.47 9.74
N ASP A 68 2.25 2.52 9.97
CA ASP A 68 2.17 3.16 11.29
C ASP A 68 1.65 2.19 12.35
N GLU A 69 0.77 1.28 11.97
CA GLU A 69 0.18 0.31 12.88
C GLU A 69 1.00 -0.97 13.02
N GLY A 70 2.10 -1.05 12.30
CA GLY A 70 3.00 -2.18 12.40
C GLY A 70 2.49 -3.48 11.81
N ILE A 71 1.57 -3.42 10.86
CA ILE A 71 1.01 -4.61 10.23
C ILE A 71 1.41 -4.74 8.76
N LEU A 72 2.40 -3.98 8.36
CA LEU A 72 2.94 -4.08 7.02
C LEU A 72 4.33 -4.70 7.04
#